data_b11eba63ed79b839baf4b2b7b8593939
#
_entry.id   b11eba63ed79b839baf4b2b7b8593939
#
_cell.length_a   1.000
_cell.length_b   1.000
_cell.length_c   1.000
_cell.angle_alpha   90.00
_cell.angle_beta   90.00
_cell.angle_gamma   90.00
#
_symmetry.space_group_name_H-M   'P 1'
#
loop_
_entity.id
_entity.type
_entity.pdbx_description
1 polymer ?
#
loop_
_entity_poly.entity_id
_entity_poly.type
_entity_poly.pdbx_seq_one_letter_code
_entity_poly.pdbx_strand_id
1 'polypeptide(L)'
;MNLDDLQKIVQILQSVKALVGQQNPWIPVYAAIGGALVGAVAAIVPNMLIERFRERRATKALTDAIVCEVSALLTIIKHRRYVETMEQIVETLSSTPGSTRQFEVTISYDYFKIYHANLERIDLIDHSIRVKVVTFYQLLEAVIQDVKPGGPLASQPRTVDPFAEALSIVKLAIELGHEIERIWSGEAANAV
;
A
#
# COMPACT_ATOMS: atom_id res chain seq x y z
N MET A 1 -32.79 -51.73 36.55
CA MET A 1 -32.76 -50.45 37.29
C MET A 1 -33.36 -50.77 38.63
N ASN A 2 -32.50 -50.73 39.67
CA ASN A 2 -32.89 -51.20 41.03
C ASN A 2 -33.67 -50.06 41.74
N LEU A 3 -34.55 -50.43 42.66
CA LEU A 3 -35.35 -49.45 43.43
C LEU A 3 -34.48 -48.44 44.18
N ASP A 4 -33.30 -48.90 44.66
CA ASP A 4 -32.28 -48.05 45.33
C ASP A 4 -31.67 -46.98 44.41
N ASP A 5 -31.52 -47.27 43.11
CA ASP A 5 -30.99 -46.29 42.15
C ASP A 5 -32.02 -45.19 41.87
N LEU A 6 -33.29 -45.54 41.81
CA LEU A 6 -34.38 -44.57 41.67
C LEU A 6 -34.48 -43.64 42.88
N GLN A 7 -34.34 -44.18 44.11
CA GLN A 7 -34.38 -43.37 45.35
C GLN A 7 -33.18 -42.39 45.38
N LYS A 8 -31.98 -42.83 44.99
CA LYS A 8 -30.79 -41.94 44.87
C LYS A 8 -30.99 -40.82 43.85
N ILE A 9 -31.57 -41.14 42.69
CA ILE A 9 -31.87 -40.12 41.66
C ILE A 9 -32.87 -39.09 42.17
N VAL A 10 -33.94 -39.55 42.87
CA VAL A 10 -34.93 -38.65 43.44
C VAL A 10 -34.33 -37.75 44.54
N GLN A 11 -33.42 -38.29 45.37
CA GLN A 11 -32.73 -37.53 46.40
C GLN A 11 -31.77 -36.49 45.83
N ILE A 12 -31.08 -36.84 44.75
CA ILE A 12 -30.21 -35.89 44.00
C ILE A 12 -31.07 -34.79 43.38
N LEU A 13 -32.20 -35.13 42.77
CA LEU A 13 -33.11 -34.14 42.15
C LEU A 13 -33.73 -33.22 43.19
N GLN A 14 -34.04 -33.74 44.40
CA GLN A 14 -34.55 -32.90 45.50
C GLN A 14 -33.47 -31.98 46.06
N SER A 15 -32.23 -32.43 46.19
CA SER A 15 -31.12 -31.58 46.66
C SER A 15 -30.77 -30.52 45.60
N VAL A 16 -30.81 -30.84 44.32
CA VAL A 16 -30.64 -29.85 43.24
C VAL A 16 -31.80 -28.85 43.27
N LYS A 17 -33.04 -29.31 43.45
CA LYS A 17 -34.22 -28.42 43.57
C LYS A 17 -34.15 -27.52 44.79
N ALA A 18 -33.60 -28.00 45.91
CA ALA A 18 -33.38 -27.20 47.12
C ALA A 18 -32.28 -26.15 46.96
N LEU A 19 -31.22 -26.49 46.23
CA LEU A 19 -30.13 -25.56 45.85
C LEU A 19 -30.63 -24.49 44.88
N VAL A 20 -31.48 -24.88 43.93
CA VAL A 20 -32.09 -23.95 42.96
C VAL A 20 -33.19 -23.09 43.65
N GLY A 21 -33.84 -23.61 44.68
CA GLY A 21 -34.90 -22.91 45.44
C GLY A 21 -34.42 -21.80 46.38
N GLN A 22 -33.12 -21.72 46.73
CA GLN A 22 -32.49 -20.57 47.39
C GLN A 22 -31.99 -19.53 46.39
N GLN A 23 -32.83 -19.21 45.43
CA GLN A 23 -32.46 -18.20 44.44
C GLN A 23 -32.46 -16.82 45.11
N ASN A 24 -31.28 -16.29 45.36
CA ASN A 24 -31.08 -14.86 45.51
C ASN A 24 -31.74 -14.20 44.28
N PRO A 25 -32.74 -13.33 44.47
CA PRO A 25 -33.51 -12.73 43.36
C PRO A 25 -32.64 -11.97 42.34
N TRP A 26 -31.36 -11.72 42.67
CA TRP A 26 -30.40 -11.06 41.86
C TRP A 26 -29.62 -12.00 40.88
N ILE A 27 -29.64 -13.33 41.10
CA ILE A 27 -28.94 -14.28 40.23
C ILE A 27 -29.42 -14.21 38.77
N PRO A 28 -30.73 -14.16 38.47
CA PRO A 28 -31.21 -13.99 37.10
C PRO A 28 -30.78 -12.65 36.47
N VAL A 29 -30.71 -11.60 37.31
CA VAL A 29 -30.27 -10.27 36.83
C VAL A 29 -28.78 -10.28 36.46
N TYR A 30 -27.93 -10.86 37.29
CA TYR A 30 -26.50 -11.01 36.99
C TYR A 30 -26.28 -11.93 35.78
N ALA A 31 -27.04 -13.01 35.65
CA ALA A 31 -26.95 -13.90 34.49
C ALA A 31 -27.39 -13.19 33.20
N ALA A 32 -28.44 -12.37 33.23
CA ALA A 32 -28.90 -11.60 32.10
C ALA A 32 -27.88 -10.54 31.69
N ILE A 33 -27.31 -9.80 32.67
CA ILE A 33 -26.27 -8.79 32.37
C ILE A 33 -25.00 -9.47 31.83
N GLY A 34 -24.54 -10.56 32.48
CA GLY A 34 -23.38 -11.32 32.03
C GLY A 34 -23.57 -11.90 30.65
N GLY A 35 -24.73 -12.48 30.37
CA GLY A 35 -25.09 -13.01 29.04
C GLY A 35 -25.15 -11.92 27.98
N ALA A 36 -25.71 -10.75 28.28
CA ALA A 36 -25.75 -9.62 27.38
C ALA A 36 -24.33 -9.07 27.04
N LEU A 37 -23.47 -8.97 28.07
CA LEU A 37 -22.07 -8.53 27.85
C LEU A 37 -21.30 -9.53 27.04
N VAL A 38 -21.36 -10.82 27.31
CA VAL A 38 -20.70 -11.87 26.52
C VAL A 38 -21.23 -11.89 25.10
N GLY A 39 -22.54 -11.77 24.91
CA GLY A 39 -23.17 -11.70 23.59
C GLY A 39 -22.72 -10.48 22.80
N ALA A 40 -22.63 -9.31 23.44
CA ALA A 40 -22.15 -8.09 22.79
C ALA A 40 -20.67 -8.22 22.38
N VAL A 41 -19.81 -8.73 23.25
CA VAL A 41 -18.38 -8.97 22.91
C VAL A 41 -18.25 -10.00 21.80
N ALA A 42 -19.01 -11.10 21.87
CA ALA A 42 -18.98 -12.14 20.82
C ALA A 42 -19.47 -11.64 19.46
N ALA A 43 -20.32 -10.63 19.40
CA ALA A 43 -20.79 -10.03 18.15
C ALA A 43 -19.80 -8.99 17.57
N ILE A 44 -19.15 -8.20 18.44
CA ILE A 44 -18.30 -7.07 18.02
C ILE A 44 -16.89 -7.55 17.63
N VAL A 45 -16.27 -8.43 18.42
CA VAL A 45 -14.88 -8.83 18.25
C VAL A 45 -14.61 -9.49 16.89
N PRO A 46 -15.42 -10.46 16.40
CA PRO A 46 -15.18 -11.07 15.09
C PRO A 46 -15.28 -10.05 13.95
N ASN A 47 -16.23 -9.12 14.00
CA ASN A 47 -16.41 -8.11 12.97
C ASN A 47 -15.21 -7.15 12.91
N MET A 48 -14.70 -6.70 14.06
CA MET A 48 -13.49 -5.87 14.12
C MET A 48 -12.25 -6.61 13.61
N LEU A 49 -12.10 -7.90 13.92
CA LEU A 49 -10.99 -8.71 13.42
C LEU A 49 -11.06 -8.89 11.91
N ILE A 50 -12.24 -9.23 11.37
CA ILE A 50 -12.46 -9.40 9.93
C ILE A 50 -12.14 -8.08 9.19
N GLU A 51 -12.60 -6.94 9.71
CA GLU A 51 -12.34 -5.63 9.09
C GLU A 51 -10.84 -5.31 9.07
N ARG A 52 -10.13 -5.49 10.19
CA ARG A 52 -8.66 -5.32 10.22
C ARG A 52 -7.92 -6.25 9.27
N PHE A 53 -8.38 -7.49 9.11
CA PHE A 53 -7.79 -8.40 8.12
C PHE A 53 -8.06 -7.96 6.68
N ARG A 54 -9.25 -7.45 6.39
CA ARG A 54 -9.59 -6.89 5.08
C ARG A 54 -8.75 -5.66 4.75
N GLU A 55 -8.64 -4.73 5.69
CA GLU A 55 -7.81 -3.53 5.54
C GLU A 55 -6.35 -3.88 5.26
N ARG A 56 -5.75 -4.77 6.05
CA ARG A 56 -4.36 -5.23 5.84
C ARG A 56 -4.16 -5.88 4.47
N ARG A 57 -5.10 -6.71 4.04
CA ARG A 57 -5.05 -7.33 2.70
C ARG A 57 -5.20 -6.28 1.60
N ALA A 58 -6.09 -5.32 1.75
CA ALA A 58 -6.28 -4.24 0.79
C ALA A 58 -5.03 -3.35 0.70
N THR A 59 -4.43 -2.97 1.83
CA THR A 59 -3.17 -2.24 1.90
C THR A 59 -2.05 -2.99 1.18
N LYS A 60 -1.86 -4.27 1.52
CA LYS A 60 -0.82 -5.10 0.90
C LYS A 60 -1.02 -5.22 -0.61
N ALA A 61 -2.23 -5.52 -1.07
CA ALA A 61 -2.54 -5.65 -2.49
C ALA A 61 -2.32 -4.35 -3.26
N LEU A 62 -2.67 -3.19 -2.67
CA LEU A 62 -2.42 -1.89 -3.27
C LEU A 62 -0.93 -1.60 -3.35
N THR A 63 -0.18 -1.82 -2.26
CA THR A 63 1.27 -1.59 -2.25
C THR A 63 1.98 -2.50 -3.25
N ASP A 64 1.63 -3.80 -3.31
CA ASP A 64 2.15 -4.73 -4.32
C ASP A 64 1.92 -4.21 -5.74
N ALA A 65 0.70 -3.76 -6.05
CA ALA A 65 0.36 -3.26 -7.39
C ALA A 65 1.17 -2.02 -7.77
N ILE A 66 1.34 -1.07 -6.85
CA ILE A 66 2.15 0.14 -7.06
C ILE A 66 3.63 -0.21 -7.23
N VAL A 67 4.18 -1.09 -6.39
CA VAL A 67 5.59 -1.52 -6.51
C VAL A 67 5.82 -2.24 -7.84
N CYS A 68 4.90 -3.09 -8.29
CA CYS A 68 4.99 -3.72 -9.61
C CYS A 68 5.01 -2.68 -10.75
N GLU A 69 4.20 -1.61 -10.66
CA GLU A 69 4.22 -0.53 -11.65
C GLU A 69 5.55 0.24 -11.62
N VAL A 70 6.08 0.56 -10.42
CA VAL A 70 7.41 1.18 -10.25
C VAL A 70 8.49 0.33 -10.89
N SER A 71 8.54 -0.98 -10.63
CA SER A 71 9.50 -1.92 -11.22
C SER A 71 9.39 -1.97 -12.74
N ALA A 72 8.17 -1.97 -13.26
CA ALA A 72 7.95 -1.94 -14.71
C ALA A 72 8.48 -0.64 -15.33
N LEU A 73 8.24 0.51 -14.69
CA LEU A 73 8.74 1.82 -15.14
C LEU A 73 10.27 1.88 -15.13
N LEU A 74 10.91 1.42 -14.06
CA LEU A 74 12.37 1.32 -13.98
C LEU A 74 12.94 0.44 -15.11
N THR A 75 12.29 -0.68 -15.39
CA THR A 75 12.67 -1.58 -16.48
C THR A 75 12.56 -0.89 -17.84
N ILE A 76 11.47 -0.15 -18.07
CA ILE A 76 11.26 0.60 -19.32
C ILE A 76 12.32 1.68 -19.48
N ILE A 77 12.58 2.49 -18.43
CA ILE A 77 13.59 3.55 -18.45
C ILE A 77 14.96 2.99 -18.82
N LYS A 78 15.36 1.89 -18.17
CA LYS A 78 16.62 1.18 -18.42
C LYS A 78 16.67 0.62 -19.85
N HIS A 79 15.63 -0.10 -20.28
CA HIS A 79 15.61 -0.75 -21.60
C HIS A 79 15.65 0.24 -22.75
N ARG A 80 14.99 1.38 -22.59
CA ARG A 80 14.99 2.46 -23.59
C ARG A 80 16.21 3.37 -23.50
N ARG A 81 17.09 3.15 -22.55
CA ARG A 81 18.34 3.89 -22.36
C ARG A 81 18.16 5.41 -22.29
N TYR A 82 17.08 5.85 -21.61
CA TYR A 82 16.79 7.29 -21.54
C TYR A 82 17.89 8.07 -20.83
N VAL A 83 18.45 7.51 -19.72
CA VAL A 83 19.52 8.16 -18.95
C VAL A 83 20.76 8.32 -19.81
N GLU A 84 21.22 7.26 -20.47
CA GLU A 84 22.41 7.28 -21.31
C GLU A 84 22.26 8.24 -22.49
N THR A 85 21.06 8.31 -23.07
CA THR A 85 20.78 9.26 -24.15
C THR A 85 20.86 10.70 -23.67
N MET A 86 20.29 11.01 -22.52
CA MET A 86 20.36 12.36 -21.92
C MET A 86 21.79 12.71 -21.51
N GLU A 87 22.56 11.76 -20.94
CA GLU A 87 23.98 11.95 -20.63
C GLU A 87 24.80 12.31 -21.87
N GLN A 88 24.60 11.61 -22.97
CA GLN A 88 25.25 11.91 -24.24
C GLN A 88 24.89 13.30 -24.78
N ILE A 89 23.64 13.73 -24.63
CA ILE A 89 23.20 15.08 -25.01
C ILE A 89 23.92 16.11 -24.14
N VAL A 90 23.94 15.94 -22.82
CA VAL A 90 24.60 16.84 -21.86
C VAL A 90 26.10 16.94 -22.17
N GLU A 91 26.77 15.81 -22.40
CA GLU A 91 28.20 15.76 -22.74
C GLU A 91 28.49 16.50 -24.06
N THR A 92 27.66 16.25 -25.09
CA THR A 92 27.83 16.91 -26.41
C THR A 92 27.64 18.42 -26.28
N LEU A 93 26.62 18.88 -25.57
CA LEU A 93 26.35 20.31 -25.39
C LEU A 93 27.40 21.00 -24.52
N SER A 94 27.95 20.30 -23.52
CA SER A 94 29.01 20.82 -22.68
C SER A 94 30.33 20.99 -23.40
N SER A 95 30.63 20.11 -24.39
CA SER A 95 31.88 20.16 -25.16
C SER A 95 31.83 21.14 -26.33
N THR A 96 30.64 21.63 -26.71
CA THR A 96 30.46 22.56 -27.84
C THR A 96 29.69 23.81 -27.41
N PRO A 97 30.36 24.86 -26.90
CA PRO A 97 29.70 26.07 -26.43
C PRO A 97 28.80 26.71 -27.49
N GLY A 98 27.59 27.10 -27.09
CA GLY A 98 26.59 27.69 -27.98
C GLY A 98 25.77 26.67 -28.79
N SER A 99 26.07 25.39 -28.71
CA SER A 99 25.26 24.35 -29.34
C SER A 99 23.93 24.19 -28.59
N THR A 100 22.92 23.77 -29.33
CA THR A 100 21.57 23.50 -28.80
C THR A 100 21.03 22.19 -29.35
N ARG A 101 20.14 21.54 -28.60
CA ARG A 101 19.48 20.29 -28.99
C ARG A 101 18.00 20.33 -28.66
N GLN A 102 17.25 19.46 -29.31
CA GLN A 102 15.88 19.10 -28.97
C GLN A 102 15.85 17.62 -28.60
N PHE A 103 14.98 17.26 -27.70
CA PHE A 103 14.77 15.87 -27.31
C PHE A 103 13.29 15.63 -27.08
N GLU A 104 12.67 14.84 -27.95
CA GLU A 104 11.25 14.52 -27.91
C GLU A 104 11.07 13.02 -27.68
N VAL A 105 10.18 12.68 -26.75
CA VAL A 105 9.80 11.31 -26.46
C VAL A 105 8.27 11.20 -26.49
N THR A 106 7.77 10.37 -27.40
CA THR A 106 6.35 10.02 -27.39
C THR A 106 6.07 9.03 -26.26
N ILE A 107 5.38 9.49 -25.22
CA ILE A 107 5.04 8.70 -24.05
C ILE A 107 3.53 8.47 -24.03
N SER A 108 3.11 7.20 -23.89
CA SER A 108 1.71 6.85 -23.75
C SER A 108 1.17 7.30 -22.40
N TYR A 109 -0.06 7.79 -22.36
CA TYR A 109 -0.75 8.18 -21.10
C TYR A 109 -1.00 7.02 -20.15
N ASP A 110 -0.79 5.77 -20.58
CA ASP A 110 -1.08 4.58 -19.78
C ASP A 110 0.06 4.13 -18.86
N TYR A 111 1.19 4.85 -18.79
CA TYR A 111 2.34 4.41 -17.97
C TYR A 111 2.10 4.48 -16.46
N PHE A 112 1.23 5.36 -15.96
CA PHE A 112 0.93 5.54 -14.53
C PHE A 112 -0.49 5.07 -14.18
N LYS A 113 -0.96 4.05 -14.87
CA LYS A 113 -2.35 3.61 -14.82
C LYS A 113 -2.77 3.13 -13.43
N ILE A 114 -1.94 2.31 -12.78
CA ILE A 114 -2.23 1.76 -11.45
C ILE A 114 -2.20 2.89 -10.42
N TYR A 115 -1.18 3.74 -10.46
CA TYR A 115 -1.06 4.88 -9.56
C TYR A 115 -2.27 5.81 -9.65
N HIS A 116 -2.61 6.28 -10.85
CA HIS A 116 -3.74 7.19 -11.06
C HIS A 116 -5.09 6.56 -10.65
N ALA A 117 -5.29 5.29 -10.93
CA ALA A 117 -6.52 4.58 -10.56
C ALA A 117 -6.69 4.38 -9.05
N ASN A 118 -5.62 4.57 -8.26
CA ASN A 118 -5.62 4.33 -6.83
C ASN A 118 -5.28 5.56 -5.98
N LEU A 119 -5.26 6.77 -6.55
CA LEU A 119 -4.95 8.01 -5.83
C LEU A 119 -5.84 8.23 -4.61
N GLU A 120 -7.13 7.90 -4.69
CA GLU A 120 -8.07 8.03 -3.58
C GLU A 120 -7.79 7.07 -2.41
N ARG A 121 -6.97 6.06 -2.65
CA ARG A 121 -6.62 5.01 -1.68
C ARG A 121 -5.15 5.02 -1.30
N ILE A 122 -4.41 6.03 -1.74
CA ILE A 122 -2.97 6.13 -1.50
C ILE A 122 -2.62 6.27 -0.02
N ASP A 123 -3.57 6.74 0.79
CA ASP A 123 -3.49 6.86 2.24
C ASP A 123 -3.39 5.51 2.96
N LEU A 124 -3.84 4.42 2.32
CA LEU A 124 -3.70 3.06 2.86
C LEU A 124 -2.24 2.58 2.87
N ILE A 125 -1.38 3.13 2.01
CA ILE A 125 0.04 2.76 1.96
C ILE A 125 0.76 3.37 3.17
N ASP A 126 1.68 2.62 3.76
CA ASP A 126 2.52 3.13 4.86
C ASP A 126 3.16 4.47 4.50
N HIS A 127 3.22 5.38 5.48
CA HIS A 127 3.67 6.74 5.26
C HIS A 127 5.07 6.82 4.64
N SER A 128 5.98 5.96 5.06
CA SER A 128 7.38 5.95 4.61
C SER A 128 7.49 5.60 3.12
N ILE A 129 6.72 4.62 2.66
CA ILE A 129 6.66 4.19 1.26
C ILE A 129 5.84 5.19 0.45
N ARG A 130 4.69 5.65 0.98
CA ARG A 130 3.79 6.59 0.31
C ARG A 130 4.48 7.87 -0.14
N VAL A 131 5.28 8.49 0.74
CA VAL A 131 6.03 9.72 0.41
C VAL A 131 6.95 9.46 -0.78
N LYS A 132 7.68 8.35 -0.77
CA LYS A 132 8.60 7.98 -1.86
C LYS A 132 7.86 7.69 -3.16
N VAL A 133 6.73 6.98 -3.08
CA VAL A 133 5.86 6.67 -4.24
C VAL A 133 5.37 7.97 -4.87
N VAL A 134 4.75 8.86 -4.09
CA VAL A 134 4.25 10.13 -4.63
C VAL A 134 5.37 10.94 -5.26
N THR A 135 6.52 11.06 -4.58
CA THR A 135 7.68 11.79 -5.11
C THR A 135 8.20 11.16 -6.40
N PHE A 136 8.32 9.83 -6.46
CA PHE A 136 8.74 9.11 -7.67
C PHE A 136 7.88 9.45 -8.88
N TYR A 137 6.56 9.37 -8.74
CA TYR A 137 5.65 9.67 -9.85
C TYR A 137 5.67 11.15 -10.23
N GLN A 138 5.76 12.07 -9.27
CA GLN A 138 5.86 13.51 -9.56
C GLN A 138 7.15 13.87 -10.30
N LEU A 139 8.28 13.27 -9.94
CA LEU A 139 9.54 13.47 -10.64
C LEU A 139 9.48 12.94 -12.08
N LEU A 140 8.94 11.74 -12.29
CA LEU A 140 8.77 11.19 -13.64
C LEU A 140 7.79 12.03 -14.46
N GLU A 141 6.70 12.50 -13.88
CA GLU A 141 5.73 13.33 -14.56
C GLU A 141 6.33 14.67 -15.00
N ALA A 142 7.16 15.30 -14.15
CA ALA A 142 7.89 16.52 -14.50
C ALA A 142 8.77 16.31 -15.76
N VAL A 143 9.57 15.25 -15.78
CA VAL A 143 10.42 14.95 -16.96
C VAL A 143 9.57 14.62 -18.19
N ILE A 144 8.49 13.88 -18.04
CA ILE A 144 7.56 13.60 -19.15
C ILE A 144 7.01 14.89 -19.75
N GLN A 145 6.62 15.85 -18.89
CA GLN A 145 6.14 17.14 -19.35
C GLN A 145 7.21 17.89 -20.19
N ASP A 146 8.48 17.77 -19.82
CA ASP A 146 9.58 18.42 -20.53
C ASP A 146 9.87 17.79 -21.89
N VAL A 147 9.82 16.46 -22.00
CA VAL A 147 10.22 15.73 -23.21
C VAL A 147 9.07 15.34 -24.13
N LYS A 148 7.82 15.47 -23.70
CA LYS A 148 6.66 15.16 -24.56
C LYS A 148 6.54 16.14 -25.73
N PRO A 149 5.81 15.79 -26.81
CA PRO A 149 5.50 16.72 -27.89
C PRO A 149 4.93 18.04 -27.36
N GLY A 150 5.57 19.17 -27.72
CA GLY A 150 5.20 20.49 -27.20
C GLY A 150 5.82 20.87 -25.85
N GLY A 151 6.53 19.97 -25.19
CA GLY A 151 7.26 20.26 -23.95
C GLY A 151 8.51 21.13 -24.18
N PRO A 152 9.09 21.71 -23.11
CA PRO A 152 10.22 22.65 -23.21
C PRO A 152 11.46 22.07 -23.91
N LEU A 153 11.79 20.79 -23.71
CA LEU A 153 12.94 20.15 -24.34
C LEU A 153 12.64 19.62 -25.73
N ALA A 154 11.36 19.44 -26.07
CA ALA A 154 10.91 18.93 -27.35
C ALA A 154 10.60 20.03 -28.38
N SER A 155 10.03 21.16 -27.95
CA SER A 155 9.49 22.19 -28.85
C SER A 155 10.54 23.20 -29.33
N GLN A 156 11.60 23.42 -28.57
CA GLN A 156 12.64 24.42 -28.87
C GLN A 156 14.05 23.89 -28.58
N PRO A 157 15.03 24.26 -29.38
CA PRO A 157 16.44 23.93 -29.10
C PRO A 157 16.87 24.55 -27.76
N ARG A 158 17.45 23.74 -26.87
CA ARG A 158 17.90 24.15 -25.55
C ARG A 158 19.40 23.94 -25.39
N THR A 159 19.98 24.75 -24.52
CA THR A 159 21.36 24.62 -24.04
C THR A 159 21.52 23.47 -23.05
N VAL A 160 22.69 23.30 -22.48
CA VAL A 160 23.04 22.18 -21.58
C VAL A 160 22.21 22.16 -20.29
N ASP A 161 21.93 23.32 -19.65
CA ASP A 161 21.36 23.38 -18.31
C ASP A 161 20.00 22.70 -18.17
N PRO A 162 18.99 22.92 -19.03
CA PRO A 162 17.71 22.23 -18.95
C PRO A 162 17.83 20.70 -19.09
N PHE A 163 18.78 20.21 -19.90
CA PHE A 163 19.02 18.78 -20.03
C PHE A 163 19.70 18.19 -18.79
N ALA A 164 20.65 18.92 -18.20
CA ALA A 164 21.31 18.50 -16.96
C ALA A 164 20.31 18.45 -15.79
N GLU A 165 19.40 19.41 -15.71
CA GLU A 165 18.32 19.43 -14.73
C GLU A 165 17.38 18.23 -14.90
N ALA A 166 16.84 18.01 -16.09
CA ALA A 166 15.95 16.88 -16.37
C ALA A 166 16.65 15.53 -16.11
N LEU A 167 17.94 15.40 -16.47
CA LEU A 167 18.74 14.22 -16.19
C LEU A 167 18.89 13.97 -14.68
N SER A 168 19.11 15.03 -13.87
CA SER A 168 19.22 14.91 -12.44
C SER A 168 17.90 14.43 -11.81
N ILE A 169 16.76 14.93 -12.30
CA ILE A 169 15.42 14.54 -11.86
C ILE A 169 15.16 13.05 -12.18
N VAL A 170 15.47 12.60 -13.40
CA VAL A 170 15.33 11.17 -13.77
C VAL A 170 16.18 10.27 -12.87
N LYS A 171 17.43 10.64 -12.62
CA LYS A 171 18.33 9.86 -11.76
C LYS A 171 17.78 9.76 -10.33
N LEU A 172 17.29 10.87 -9.78
CA LEU A 172 16.64 10.87 -8.47
C LEU A 172 15.38 9.99 -8.44
N ALA A 173 14.57 10.03 -9.49
CA ALA A 173 13.41 9.14 -9.58
C ALA A 173 13.82 7.65 -9.60
N ILE A 174 14.87 7.30 -10.34
CA ILE A 174 15.39 5.92 -10.38
C ILE A 174 15.87 5.47 -9.00
N GLU A 175 16.61 6.31 -8.28
CA GLU A 175 17.06 6.01 -6.91
C GLU A 175 15.88 5.76 -5.96
N LEU A 176 14.87 6.64 -5.99
CA LEU A 176 13.65 6.46 -5.21
C LEU A 176 12.89 5.18 -5.58
N GLY A 177 12.80 4.87 -6.88
CA GLY A 177 12.18 3.63 -7.34
C GLY A 177 12.85 2.39 -6.77
N HIS A 178 14.18 2.33 -6.80
CA HIS A 178 14.95 1.23 -6.19
C HIS A 178 14.85 1.19 -4.66
N GLU A 179 14.70 2.34 -4.00
CA GLU A 179 14.43 2.38 -2.55
C GLU A 179 13.05 1.79 -2.23
N ILE A 180 12.02 2.13 -3.01
CA ILE A 180 10.67 1.58 -2.86
C ILE A 180 10.72 0.05 -2.98
N GLU A 181 11.37 -0.49 -4.02
CA GLU A 181 11.54 -1.94 -4.21
C GLU A 181 12.24 -2.60 -3.02
N ARG A 182 13.29 -1.97 -2.50
CA ARG A 182 14.09 -2.49 -1.37
C ARG A 182 13.29 -2.52 -0.07
N ILE A 183 12.57 -1.45 0.25
CA ILE A 183 11.74 -1.37 1.46
C ILE A 183 10.67 -2.47 1.39
N TRP A 184 9.97 -2.57 0.27
CA TRP A 184 8.90 -3.55 0.10
C TRP A 184 9.41 -4.99 0.16
N SER A 185 10.54 -5.30 -0.48
CA SER A 185 11.14 -6.65 -0.40
C SER A 185 11.62 -6.99 1.02
N GLY A 186 12.14 -6.02 1.78
CA GLY A 186 12.50 -6.19 3.18
C GLY A 186 11.30 -6.40 4.11
N GLU A 187 10.21 -5.69 3.89
CA GLU A 187 8.95 -5.91 4.62
C GLU A 187 8.33 -7.27 4.30
N ALA A 188 8.36 -7.70 3.05
CA ALA A 188 7.87 -9.02 2.65
C ALA A 188 8.67 -10.16 3.30
N ALA A 189 9.99 -10.01 3.45
CA ALA A 189 10.84 -11.00 4.11
C ALA A 189 10.60 -11.10 5.63
N ASN A 190 10.17 -10.01 6.28
CA ASN A 190 9.86 -9.98 7.72
C ASN A 190 8.42 -10.42 8.05
N ALA A 191 7.57 -10.62 7.05
CA ALA A 191 6.16 -11.00 7.21
C ALA A 191 5.90 -12.53 7.07
N VAL A 192 6.94 -13.32 6.79
CA VAL A 192 6.93 -14.80 6.68
C VAL A 192 7.50 -15.39 7.96
#